data_f872b396befff87fb231af06151b5c2b
#
_entry.id   f872b396befff87fb231af06151b5c2b
#
_cell.length_a   1.000
_cell.length_b   1.000
_cell.length_c   1.000
_cell.angle_alpha   90.00
_cell.angle_beta   90.00
_cell.angle_gamma   90.00
#
_symmetry.space_group_name_H-M   'P 1'
#
loop_
_entity.id
_entity.type
_entity.pdbx_description
1 polymer ?
#
loop_
_entity_poly.entity_id
_entity_poly.type
_entity_poly.pdbx_seq_one_letter_code
_entity_poly.pdbx_strand_id
1 'polypeptide(L)'
;IVDDPSKKICNNDILELSIPEPKKASLTPYKFQLDIIYEDEDLIVLNKPAGIVMHPGAGNFDNTIVNALINYDKNSLSNIGDELRPGIVHRIDKNTSGLIVIAKNNQAHENLSNQFSNHSIIRVYQLLIWGKIRPSKGKIKTLITRSSKNRQMMEVSNSKGKKAITNYKTIEIFENKKIPTLSLLECKLETGRTHQIRVHMNYVGNSIVGDDKYNKKFKKIKNIDKLLEKNLTSLNRQFLHAKTIGF
;
A
#
# COMPACT_ATOMS: atom_id res chain seq x y z
N ILE A 1 -16.46 -22.63 -27.08
CA ILE A 1 -16.27 -21.70 -25.94
C ILE A 1 -16.29 -20.31 -26.53
N VAL A 2 -17.10 -19.41 -25.97
CA VAL A 2 -17.18 -18.02 -26.40
C VAL A 2 -16.43 -17.17 -25.42
N ASP A 3 -15.35 -16.53 -25.85
CA ASP A 3 -14.46 -15.73 -25.00
C ASP A 3 -14.74 -14.22 -25.12
N ASP A 4 -15.70 -13.83 -25.98
CA ASP A 4 -16.09 -12.43 -26.16
C ASP A 4 -17.30 -12.08 -25.28
N PRO A 5 -17.09 -11.27 -24.21
CA PRO A 5 -18.17 -10.86 -23.33
C PRO A 5 -19.20 -9.91 -23.98
N SER A 6 -18.92 -9.40 -25.18
CA SER A 6 -19.82 -8.53 -25.93
C SER A 6 -20.69 -9.27 -26.97
N LYS A 7 -20.50 -10.59 -27.11
CA LYS A 7 -21.28 -11.41 -28.06
C LYS A 7 -22.75 -11.39 -27.66
N LYS A 8 -23.58 -10.98 -28.61
CA LYS A 8 -25.04 -11.02 -28.42
C LYS A 8 -25.54 -12.48 -28.46
N ILE A 9 -26.35 -12.83 -27.48
CA ILE A 9 -27.05 -14.10 -27.43
C ILE A 9 -28.36 -14.02 -28.21
N CYS A 10 -28.69 -15.11 -28.92
CA CYS A 10 -29.93 -15.25 -29.67
C CYS A 10 -30.97 -16.06 -28.88
N ASN A 11 -32.26 -15.99 -29.32
CA ASN A 11 -33.30 -16.82 -28.72
C ASN A 11 -32.99 -18.30 -29.00
N ASN A 12 -33.03 -19.15 -27.97
CA ASN A 12 -32.68 -20.57 -27.93
C ASN A 12 -31.16 -20.90 -27.86
N ASP A 13 -30.27 -19.94 -27.64
CA ASP A 13 -28.88 -20.25 -27.27
C ASP A 13 -28.82 -20.94 -25.89
N ILE A 14 -28.02 -21.99 -25.79
CA ILE A 14 -27.74 -22.67 -24.52
C ILE A 14 -26.45 -22.08 -23.96
N LEU A 15 -26.53 -21.56 -22.73
CA LEU A 15 -25.39 -21.04 -22.01
C LEU A 15 -24.97 -22.05 -20.93
N GLU A 16 -23.76 -22.56 -21.03
CA GLU A 16 -23.14 -23.37 -20.00
C GLU A 16 -22.09 -22.54 -19.26
N LEU A 17 -22.28 -22.32 -17.99
CA LEU A 17 -21.37 -21.56 -17.13
C LEU A 17 -20.61 -22.50 -16.20
N SER A 18 -19.33 -22.70 -16.46
CA SER A 18 -18.43 -23.38 -15.54
C SER A 18 -17.81 -22.39 -14.56
N ILE A 19 -18.22 -22.46 -13.29
CA ILE A 19 -17.65 -21.63 -12.22
C ILE A 19 -16.57 -22.47 -11.53
N PRO A 20 -15.27 -22.13 -11.70
CA PRO A 20 -14.20 -22.84 -11.00
C PRO A 20 -14.36 -22.66 -9.48
N GLU A 21 -14.02 -23.69 -8.71
CA GLU A 21 -14.04 -23.58 -7.26
C GLU A 21 -13.12 -22.45 -6.79
N PRO A 22 -13.56 -21.62 -5.80
CA PRO A 22 -12.74 -20.58 -5.25
C PRO A 22 -11.47 -21.17 -4.63
N LYS A 23 -10.29 -20.70 -5.06
CA LYS A 23 -9.04 -21.01 -4.36
C LYS A 23 -9.14 -20.51 -2.93
N LYS A 24 -9.09 -21.42 -1.97
CA LYS A 24 -9.04 -21.08 -0.54
C LYS A 24 -7.68 -20.45 -0.23
N ALA A 25 -7.70 -19.34 0.48
CA ALA A 25 -6.49 -18.78 1.07
C ALA A 25 -5.95 -19.77 2.12
N SER A 26 -4.63 -19.88 2.22
CA SER A 26 -4.02 -20.82 3.16
C SER A 26 -2.96 -20.11 4.02
N LEU A 27 -2.80 -20.63 5.23
CA LEU A 27 -1.74 -20.24 6.15
C LEU A 27 -0.55 -21.22 6.12
N THR A 28 -0.27 -21.79 4.95
CA THR A 28 0.93 -22.64 4.77
C THR A 28 2.20 -21.83 5.03
N PRO A 29 3.19 -22.40 5.75
CA PRO A 29 4.47 -21.74 5.95
C PRO A 29 5.15 -21.39 4.63
N TYR A 30 5.73 -20.19 4.56
CA TYR A 30 6.48 -19.72 3.40
C TYR A 30 7.91 -19.39 3.81
N LYS A 31 8.89 -20.11 3.24
CA LYS A 31 10.31 -19.85 3.49
C LYS A 31 10.72 -18.52 2.83
N PHE A 32 10.71 -17.47 3.62
CA PHE A 32 11.06 -16.10 3.21
C PHE A 32 11.88 -15.45 4.32
N GLN A 33 12.98 -14.79 3.95
CA GLN A 33 13.83 -14.11 4.92
C GLN A 33 13.15 -12.80 5.36
N LEU A 34 12.72 -12.75 6.62
CA LEU A 34 12.17 -11.56 7.24
C LEU A 34 13.30 -10.63 7.67
N ASP A 35 13.19 -9.36 7.32
CA ASP A 35 14.10 -8.30 7.80
C ASP A 35 13.54 -7.74 9.12
N ILE A 36 13.90 -8.42 10.23
CA ILE A 36 13.46 -8.07 11.58
C ILE A 36 14.36 -6.95 12.11
N ILE A 37 13.76 -5.80 12.41
CA ILE A 37 14.45 -4.61 12.95
C ILE A 37 14.47 -4.63 14.48
N TYR A 38 13.39 -5.15 15.07
CA TYR A 38 13.24 -5.28 16.51
C TYR A 38 12.30 -6.43 16.84
N GLU A 39 12.56 -7.14 17.92
CA GLU A 39 11.71 -8.18 18.46
C GLU A 39 11.86 -8.29 19.97
N ASP A 40 10.74 -8.48 20.67
CA ASP A 40 10.66 -8.83 22.08
C ASP A 40 9.58 -9.91 22.31
N GLU A 41 9.10 -10.04 23.55
CA GLU A 41 8.04 -11.01 23.92
C GLU A 41 6.66 -10.60 23.38
N ASP A 42 6.43 -9.32 23.11
CA ASP A 42 5.14 -8.75 22.77
C ASP A 42 4.96 -8.48 21.27
N LEU A 43 6.02 -8.10 20.56
CA LEU A 43 5.89 -7.66 19.18
C LEU A 43 7.14 -7.90 18.33
N ILE A 44 6.93 -7.85 17.02
CA ILE A 44 7.99 -7.83 16.00
C ILE A 44 7.84 -6.57 15.16
N VAL A 45 8.91 -5.84 14.92
CA VAL A 45 8.99 -4.77 13.92
C VAL A 45 9.77 -5.27 12.71
N LEU A 46 9.13 -5.28 11.55
CA LEU A 46 9.73 -5.71 10.29
C LEU A 46 9.95 -4.53 9.35
N ASN A 47 11.04 -4.55 8.59
CA ASN A 47 11.19 -3.76 7.39
C ASN A 47 10.68 -4.56 6.18
N LYS A 48 9.39 -4.41 5.86
CA LYS A 48 8.77 -5.14 4.76
C LYS A 48 9.34 -4.71 3.42
N PRO A 49 9.86 -5.61 2.59
CA PRO A 49 10.22 -5.26 1.21
C PRO A 49 8.99 -4.95 0.36
N ALA A 50 9.19 -4.25 -0.76
CA ALA A 50 8.17 -4.12 -1.78
C ALA A 50 7.95 -5.45 -2.51
N GLY A 51 6.76 -5.65 -3.10
CA GLY A 51 6.43 -6.84 -3.90
C GLY A 51 5.69 -7.95 -3.16
N ILE A 52 5.68 -7.93 -1.82
CA ILE A 52 4.96 -8.93 -1.01
C ILE A 52 3.76 -8.30 -0.28
N VAL A 53 2.63 -9.00 -0.25
CA VAL A 53 1.43 -8.57 0.50
C VAL A 53 1.52 -8.97 1.96
N MET A 54 0.76 -8.28 2.82
CA MET A 54 0.75 -8.53 4.26
C MET A 54 0.14 -9.89 4.63
N HIS A 55 -1.01 -10.23 4.08
CA HIS A 55 -1.81 -11.41 4.42
C HIS A 55 -2.52 -11.98 3.20
N PRO A 56 -2.93 -13.24 3.22
CA PRO A 56 -3.70 -13.86 2.14
C PRO A 56 -4.99 -13.09 1.80
N GLY A 57 -5.37 -13.10 0.53
CA GLY A 57 -6.57 -12.44 0.04
C GLY A 57 -6.73 -12.62 -1.47
N ALA A 58 -7.75 -11.99 -2.06
CA ALA A 58 -8.05 -12.12 -3.49
C ALA A 58 -6.83 -11.81 -4.37
N GLY A 59 -6.43 -12.79 -5.19
CA GLY A 59 -5.27 -12.69 -6.09
C GLY A 59 -3.90 -12.90 -5.44
N ASN A 60 -3.82 -13.15 -4.13
CA ASN A 60 -2.60 -13.49 -3.39
C ASN A 60 -3.01 -14.44 -2.25
N PHE A 61 -3.13 -15.73 -2.56
CA PHE A 61 -3.69 -16.72 -1.64
C PHE A 61 -2.66 -17.29 -0.66
N ASP A 62 -1.39 -17.16 -0.96
CA ASP A 62 -0.23 -17.66 -0.24
C ASP A 62 0.97 -16.71 -0.42
N ASN A 63 2.15 -17.09 0.08
CA ASN A 63 3.41 -16.36 -0.08
C ASN A 63 3.33 -14.90 0.40
N THR A 64 2.72 -14.69 1.56
CA THR A 64 2.53 -13.38 2.18
C THR A 64 3.43 -13.20 3.40
N ILE A 65 3.48 -12.00 3.97
CA ILE A 65 4.22 -11.76 5.23
C ILE A 65 3.68 -12.67 6.36
N VAL A 66 2.36 -12.87 6.44
CA VAL A 66 1.78 -13.79 7.44
C VAL A 66 2.29 -15.22 7.24
N ASN A 67 2.33 -15.74 6.00
CA ASN A 67 2.88 -17.06 5.74
C ASN A 67 4.36 -17.16 6.11
N ALA A 68 5.13 -16.09 5.91
CA ALA A 68 6.53 -16.03 6.33
C ALA A 68 6.69 -15.98 7.86
N LEU A 69 5.83 -15.23 8.56
CA LEU A 69 5.78 -15.20 10.02
C LEU A 69 5.43 -16.57 10.62
N ILE A 70 4.48 -17.28 10.01
CA ILE A 70 4.14 -18.65 10.42
C ILE A 70 5.32 -19.62 10.22
N ASN A 71 6.12 -19.43 9.16
CA ASN A 71 7.35 -20.19 8.97
C ASN A 71 8.42 -19.82 9.98
N TYR A 72 8.46 -18.57 10.42
CA TYR A 72 9.42 -18.06 11.41
C TYR A 72 9.08 -18.57 12.81
N ASP A 73 7.88 -18.30 13.30
CA ASP A 73 7.38 -18.81 14.59
C ASP A 73 5.85 -18.83 14.60
N LYS A 74 5.29 -20.00 14.35
CA LYS A 74 3.83 -20.19 14.30
C LYS A 74 3.15 -19.94 15.65
N ASN A 75 3.82 -20.22 16.76
CA ASN A 75 3.22 -20.22 18.09
C ASN A 75 3.26 -18.85 18.77
N SER A 76 4.10 -17.95 18.27
CA SER A 76 4.29 -16.59 18.80
C SER A 76 3.58 -15.55 17.96
N LEU A 77 2.32 -15.75 17.62
CA LEU A 77 1.51 -14.75 16.95
C LEU A 77 0.14 -14.65 17.62
N SER A 78 -0.32 -13.43 17.85
CA SER A 78 -1.68 -13.21 18.34
C SER A 78 -2.71 -13.82 17.37
N ASN A 79 -3.71 -14.48 17.91
CA ASN A 79 -4.80 -15.11 17.18
C ASN A 79 -6.12 -14.32 17.22
N ILE A 80 -6.09 -13.07 17.72
CA ILE A 80 -7.26 -12.17 17.70
C ILE A 80 -7.58 -11.75 16.27
N GLY A 81 -8.85 -11.75 15.92
CA GLY A 81 -9.38 -11.24 14.68
C GLY A 81 -9.56 -12.29 13.59
N ASP A 82 -9.17 -11.96 12.37
CA ASP A 82 -9.33 -12.81 11.18
C ASP A 82 -8.29 -13.95 11.22
N GLU A 83 -8.75 -15.20 11.11
CA GLU A 83 -7.92 -16.42 11.11
C GLU A 83 -6.78 -16.39 10.09
N LEU A 84 -6.95 -15.65 9.00
CA LEU A 84 -5.94 -15.46 7.96
C LEU A 84 -4.96 -14.31 8.25
N ARG A 85 -5.02 -13.69 9.44
CA ARG A 85 -4.26 -12.49 9.79
C ARG A 85 -3.64 -12.52 11.20
N PRO A 86 -3.10 -13.66 11.66
CA PRO A 86 -2.51 -13.72 12.99
C PRO A 86 -1.46 -12.61 13.17
N GLY A 87 -1.53 -11.90 14.29
CA GLY A 87 -0.62 -10.83 14.67
C GLY A 87 -0.76 -9.51 13.87
N ILE A 88 -1.62 -9.43 12.86
CA ILE A 88 -1.72 -8.27 11.96
C ILE A 88 -2.64 -7.20 12.52
N VAL A 89 -2.08 -6.12 13.04
CA VAL A 89 -2.81 -4.95 13.56
C VAL A 89 -2.95 -3.81 12.54
N HIS A 90 -2.12 -3.79 11.49
CA HIS A 90 -2.22 -2.85 10.37
C HIS A 90 -1.61 -3.40 9.09
N ARG A 91 -1.68 -2.62 8.02
CA ARG A 91 -1.13 -3.04 6.72
C ARG A 91 -0.59 -1.87 5.91
N ILE A 92 0.38 -2.18 5.04
CA ILE A 92 0.83 -1.32 3.95
C ILE A 92 0.62 -2.04 2.60
N ASP A 93 0.63 -1.29 1.51
CA ASP A 93 0.39 -1.83 0.16
C ASP A 93 1.48 -2.83 -0.26
N LYS A 94 1.16 -3.74 -1.18
CA LYS A 94 2.11 -4.73 -1.74
C LYS A 94 3.44 -4.10 -2.13
N ASN A 95 3.39 -3.02 -2.89
CA ASN A 95 4.57 -2.34 -3.45
C ASN A 95 5.10 -1.17 -2.58
N THR A 96 4.54 -0.96 -1.40
CA THR A 96 5.09 -0.05 -0.38
C THR A 96 6.05 -0.83 0.50
N SER A 97 7.25 -0.31 0.70
CA SER A 97 8.25 -0.87 1.61
C SER A 97 8.25 -0.17 2.96
N GLY A 98 8.92 -0.75 3.94
CA GLY A 98 9.22 -0.11 5.23
C GLY A 98 8.57 -0.76 6.44
N LEU A 99 8.58 -0.05 7.55
CA LEU A 99 8.29 -0.56 8.88
C LEU A 99 6.83 -0.93 9.07
N ILE A 100 6.63 -2.11 9.65
CA ILE A 100 5.36 -2.64 10.13
C ILE A 100 5.56 -3.27 11.50
N VAL A 101 4.52 -3.24 12.33
CA VAL A 101 4.51 -3.91 13.64
C VAL A 101 3.53 -5.07 13.63
N ILE A 102 3.94 -6.18 14.23
CA ILE A 102 3.21 -7.45 14.36
C ILE A 102 3.07 -7.75 15.84
N ALA A 103 1.88 -8.14 16.29
CA ALA A 103 1.63 -8.54 17.67
C ALA A 103 1.93 -10.03 17.86
N LYS A 104 2.77 -10.37 18.86
CA LYS A 104 3.10 -11.75 19.21
C LYS A 104 2.05 -12.37 20.14
N ASN A 105 1.41 -11.59 20.97
CA ASN A 105 0.38 -12.06 21.90
C ASN A 105 -0.89 -11.19 21.83
N ASN A 106 -1.95 -11.65 22.49
CA ASN A 106 -3.25 -11.00 22.42
C ASN A 106 -3.28 -9.65 23.13
N GLN A 107 -2.54 -9.50 24.22
CA GLN A 107 -2.45 -8.24 24.96
C GLN A 107 -1.81 -7.14 24.11
N ALA A 108 -0.70 -7.43 23.46
CA ALA A 108 -0.05 -6.52 22.53
C ALA A 108 -0.95 -6.20 21.32
N HIS A 109 -1.69 -7.19 20.81
CA HIS A 109 -2.63 -7.00 19.71
C HIS A 109 -3.74 -5.98 20.07
N GLU A 110 -4.36 -6.14 21.23
CA GLU A 110 -5.40 -5.23 21.71
C GLU A 110 -4.85 -3.82 21.92
N ASN A 111 -3.70 -3.69 22.58
CA ASN A 111 -3.05 -2.41 22.84
C ASN A 111 -2.71 -1.67 21.54
N LEU A 112 -2.08 -2.36 20.59
CA LEU A 112 -1.74 -1.79 19.27
C LEU A 112 -3.01 -1.43 18.48
N SER A 113 -4.01 -2.31 18.46
CA SER A 113 -5.28 -2.06 17.76
C SER A 113 -5.99 -0.83 18.30
N ASN A 114 -6.00 -0.64 19.62
CA ASN A 114 -6.54 0.54 20.27
C ASN A 114 -5.77 1.81 19.87
N GLN A 115 -4.44 1.77 19.81
CA GLN A 115 -3.64 2.89 19.34
C GLN A 115 -3.90 3.21 17.86
N PHE A 116 -4.07 2.20 16.98
CA PHE A 116 -4.47 2.43 15.58
C PHE A 116 -5.86 3.04 15.48
N SER A 117 -6.81 2.58 16.27
CA SER A 117 -8.20 3.08 16.30
C SER A 117 -8.27 4.53 16.79
N ASN A 118 -7.56 4.85 17.87
CA ASN A 118 -7.50 6.18 18.46
C ASN A 118 -6.56 7.14 17.73
N HIS A 119 -5.88 6.65 16.68
CA HIS A 119 -4.94 7.42 15.87
C HIS A 119 -3.74 8.00 16.67
N SER A 120 -3.36 7.39 17.79
CA SER A 120 -2.20 7.78 18.59
C SER A 120 -0.88 7.28 18.00
N ILE A 121 -0.92 6.20 17.24
CA ILE A 121 0.26 5.64 16.55
C ILE A 121 0.90 6.64 15.58
N ILE A 122 2.22 6.79 15.69
CA ILE A 122 3.00 7.62 14.79
C ILE A 122 3.35 6.81 13.55
N ARG A 123 2.98 7.32 12.36
CA ARG A 123 3.32 6.71 11.07
C ARG A 123 3.85 7.77 10.14
N VAL A 124 5.15 7.67 9.85
CA VAL A 124 5.83 8.61 8.95
C VAL A 124 6.32 7.86 7.72
N TYR A 125 6.02 8.41 6.55
CA TYR A 125 6.42 7.86 5.25
C TYR A 125 7.32 8.85 4.52
N GLN A 126 8.31 8.33 3.80
CA GLN A 126 9.06 9.08 2.80
C GLN A 126 8.58 8.69 1.41
N LEU A 127 8.49 9.68 0.53
CA LEU A 127 8.05 9.49 -0.85
C LEU A 127 8.69 10.51 -1.78
N LEU A 128 8.88 10.09 -3.03
CA LEU A 128 9.31 10.98 -4.10
C LEU A 128 8.12 11.28 -5.01
N ILE A 129 7.86 12.56 -5.25
CA ILE A 129 6.76 13.03 -6.10
C ILE A 129 7.28 13.76 -7.33
N TRP A 130 6.45 13.81 -8.37
CA TRP A 130 6.67 14.67 -9.53
C TRP A 130 6.34 16.12 -9.21
N GLY A 131 7.26 17.01 -9.60
CA GLY A 131 7.09 18.46 -9.44
C GLY A 131 7.31 18.96 -8.01
N LYS A 132 6.90 20.20 -7.79
CA LYS A 132 6.92 20.89 -6.49
C LYS A 132 5.50 20.96 -5.94
N ILE A 133 5.28 20.49 -4.72
CA ILE A 133 4.03 20.73 -4.01
C ILE A 133 4.07 22.12 -3.34
N ARG A 134 2.98 22.85 -3.42
CA ARG A 134 2.83 24.16 -2.77
C ARG A 134 1.54 24.22 -1.95
N PRO A 135 1.61 24.71 -0.69
CA PRO A 135 2.81 25.09 0.07
C PRO A 135 3.72 23.90 0.35
N SER A 136 4.98 24.14 0.75
CA SER A 136 5.98 23.10 1.05
C SER A 136 5.67 22.25 2.29
N LYS A 137 4.75 22.69 3.12
CA LYS A 137 4.20 22.00 4.28
C LYS A 137 2.70 22.22 4.33
N GLY A 138 1.95 21.16 4.62
CA GLY A 138 0.50 21.29 4.66
C GLY A 138 -0.21 20.03 5.15
N LYS A 139 -1.55 20.11 5.08
CA LYS A 139 -2.46 19.07 5.50
C LYS A 139 -3.52 18.84 4.43
N ILE A 140 -3.64 17.60 3.96
CA ILE A 140 -4.68 17.19 3.02
C ILE A 140 -5.76 16.47 3.82
N LYS A 141 -7.00 16.96 3.76
CA LYS A 141 -8.17 16.40 4.45
C LYS A 141 -9.27 16.20 3.44
N THR A 142 -9.65 14.94 3.19
CA THR A 142 -10.66 14.54 2.21
C THR A 142 -11.49 13.37 2.72
N LEU A 143 -12.47 12.95 1.91
CA LEU A 143 -13.09 11.64 2.01
C LEU A 143 -12.49 10.72 0.94
N ILE A 144 -12.11 9.49 1.30
CA ILE A 144 -11.63 8.49 0.36
C ILE A 144 -12.66 7.36 0.26
N THR A 145 -13.01 7.01 -0.96
CA THR A 145 -13.92 5.92 -1.30
C THR A 145 -13.31 5.02 -2.37
N ARG A 146 -13.92 3.86 -2.59
CA ARG A 146 -13.55 2.99 -3.72
C ARG A 146 -14.06 3.60 -5.02
N SER A 147 -13.21 3.61 -6.04
CA SER A 147 -13.60 4.18 -7.34
C SER A 147 -14.73 3.36 -7.98
N SER A 148 -15.72 4.05 -8.50
CA SER A 148 -16.84 3.44 -9.25
C SER A 148 -16.41 2.93 -10.63
N LYS A 149 -15.39 3.58 -11.22
CA LYS A 149 -14.86 3.24 -12.56
C LYS A 149 -13.87 2.09 -12.53
N ASN A 150 -13.10 1.94 -11.44
CA ASN A 150 -12.12 0.88 -11.28
C ASN A 150 -12.07 0.44 -9.82
N ARG A 151 -12.66 -0.71 -9.51
CA ARG A 151 -12.76 -1.24 -8.14
C ARG A 151 -11.40 -1.57 -7.49
N GLN A 152 -10.32 -1.61 -8.25
CA GLN A 152 -8.94 -1.76 -7.71
C GLN A 152 -8.33 -0.43 -7.26
N MET A 153 -9.00 0.69 -7.53
CA MET A 153 -8.54 2.04 -7.16
C MET A 153 -9.41 2.67 -6.07
N MET A 154 -8.80 3.60 -5.37
CA MET A 154 -9.48 4.51 -4.45
C MET A 154 -9.49 5.91 -5.06
N GLU A 155 -10.45 6.74 -4.66
CA GLU A 155 -10.57 8.11 -5.15
C GLU A 155 -11.04 9.06 -4.05
N VAL A 156 -10.72 10.35 -4.19
CA VAL A 156 -11.29 11.40 -3.35
C VAL A 156 -12.74 11.64 -3.77
N SER A 157 -13.60 11.78 -2.79
CA SER A 157 -15.02 12.09 -2.97
C SER A 157 -15.43 13.27 -2.11
N ASN A 158 -16.37 14.07 -2.59
CA ASN A 158 -16.93 15.20 -1.84
C ASN A 158 -18.15 14.81 -0.99
N SER A 159 -18.78 13.67 -1.26
CA SER A 159 -20.07 13.30 -0.66
C SER A 159 -20.06 12.00 0.13
N LYS A 160 -19.18 11.05 -0.20
CA LYS A 160 -19.17 9.71 0.41
C LYS A 160 -17.74 9.22 0.63
N GLY A 161 -17.57 8.30 1.58
CA GLY A 161 -16.29 7.68 1.88
C GLY A 161 -15.87 7.87 3.34
N LYS A 162 -14.65 7.45 3.65
CA LYS A 162 -14.08 7.55 4.99
C LYS A 162 -13.13 8.73 5.08
N LYS A 163 -13.21 9.50 6.15
CA LYS A 163 -12.29 10.63 6.43
C LYS A 163 -10.84 10.17 6.34
N ALA A 164 -10.04 10.93 5.61
CA ALA A 164 -8.62 10.70 5.37
C ALA A 164 -7.85 12.00 5.61
N ILE A 165 -6.78 11.92 6.41
CA ILE A 165 -5.96 13.08 6.78
C ILE A 165 -4.49 12.69 6.66
N THR A 166 -3.76 13.45 5.81
CA THR A 166 -2.32 13.32 5.61
C THR A 166 -1.65 14.68 5.82
N ASN A 167 -0.73 14.76 6.76
CA ASN A 167 0.16 15.92 6.89
C ASN A 167 1.39 15.64 6.03
N TYR A 168 1.91 16.65 5.34
CA TYR A 168 3.11 16.52 4.52
C TYR A 168 4.08 17.68 4.73
N LYS A 169 5.35 17.41 4.48
CA LYS A 169 6.44 18.39 4.48
C LYS A 169 7.43 18.02 3.38
N THR A 170 7.80 19.00 2.56
CA THR A 170 8.90 18.84 1.61
C THR A 170 10.22 18.86 2.37
N ILE A 171 11.03 17.85 2.12
CA ILE A 171 12.38 17.70 2.70
C ILE A 171 13.41 18.29 1.75
N GLU A 172 13.30 17.96 0.46
CA GLU A 172 14.27 18.36 -0.56
C GLU A 172 13.59 18.49 -1.92
N ILE A 173 14.10 19.39 -2.76
CA ILE A 173 13.66 19.58 -4.15
C ILE A 173 14.86 19.37 -5.06
N PHE A 174 14.71 18.43 -6.00
CA PHE A 174 15.69 18.12 -7.02
C PHE A 174 15.28 18.79 -8.33
N GLU A 175 16.09 19.74 -8.79
CA GLU A 175 15.80 20.53 -9.98
C GLU A 175 17.08 20.94 -10.70
N ASN A 176 17.18 20.58 -11.96
CA ASN A 176 18.17 21.15 -12.87
C ASN A 176 17.70 21.01 -14.32
N LYS A 177 18.49 21.52 -15.30
CA LYS A 177 18.11 21.49 -16.73
C LYS A 177 18.03 20.07 -17.33
N LYS A 178 18.62 19.05 -16.69
CA LYS A 178 18.72 17.68 -17.22
C LYS A 178 17.81 16.69 -16.50
N ILE A 179 17.14 17.10 -15.41
CA ILE A 179 16.22 16.26 -14.67
C ILE A 179 14.85 16.91 -14.54
N PRO A 180 13.77 16.13 -14.54
CA PRO A 180 12.46 16.66 -14.18
C PRO A 180 12.51 17.12 -12.71
N THR A 181 11.76 18.16 -12.40
CA THR A 181 11.59 18.56 -11.00
C THR A 181 10.98 17.41 -10.21
N LEU A 182 11.67 17.02 -9.14
CA LEU A 182 11.22 16.01 -8.17
C LEU A 182 11.24 16.62 -6.77
N SER A 183 10.39 16.13 -5.89
CA SER A 183 10.45 16.54 -4.48
C SER A 183 10.40 15.33 -3.57
N LEU A 184 11.32 15.25 -2.62
CA LEU A 184 11.29 14.29 -1.52
C LEU A 184 10.41 14.85 -0.41
N LEU A 185 9.38 14.11 -0.05
CA LEU A 185 8.45 14.49 0.99
C LEU A 185 8.51 13.52 2.16
N GLU A 186 8.13 14.05 3.32
CA GLU A 186 7.73 13.28 4.48
C GLU A 186 6.23 13.46 4.71
N CYS A 187 5.50 12.34 4.90
CA CYS A 187 4.08 12.33 5.19
C CYS A 187 3.82 11.68 6.54
N LYS A 188 3.14 12.39 7.45
CA LYS A 188 2.62 11.85 8.72
C LYS A 188 1.13 11.59 8.59
N LEU A 189 0.72 10.35 8.87
CA LEU A 189 -0.68 9.93 8.76
C LEU A 189 -1.42 10.12 10.08
N GLU A 190 -2.58 10.80 10.04
CA GLU A 190 -3.56 10.76 11.15
C GLU A 190 -4.56 9.62 10.94
N THR A 191 -4.84 9.23 9.70
CA THR A 191 -5.71 8.12 9.32
C THR A 191 -4.97 7.15 8.41
N GLY A 192 -5.45 5.90 8.26
CA GLY A 192 -4.81 4.87 7.42
C GLY A 192 -5.79 4.24 6.43
N ARG A 193 -6.24 4.98 5.41
CA ARG A 193 -7.13 4.43 4.39
C ARG A 193 -6.32 3.76 3.27
N THR A 194 -6.92 2.78 2.61
CA THR A 194 -6.29 2.09 1.47
C THR A 194 -5.76 3.10 0.45
N HIS A 195 -4.49 2.97 0.06
CA HIS A 195 -3.79 3.85 -0.88
C HIS A 195 -3.79 5.35 -0.49
N GLN A 196 -4.01 5.72 0.77
CA GLN A 196 -4.29 7.10 1.17
C GLN A 196 -3.28 8.13 0.67
N ILE A 197 -1.98 7.93 0.91
CA ILE A 197 -0.93 8.87 0.47
C ILE A 197 -0.92 8.97 -1.06
N ARG A 198 -1.05 7.85 -1.76
CA ARG A 198 -1.05 7.78 -3.23
C ARG A 198 -2.23 8.57 -3.82
N VAL A 199 -3.43 8.38 -3.26
CA VAL A 199 -4.65 9.11 -3.65
C VAL A 199 -4.51 10.60 -3.37
N HIS A 200 -4.02 10.98 -2.19
CA HIS A 200 -3.84 12.38 -1.80
C HIS A 200 -2.82 13.10 -2.67
N MET A 201 -1.65 12.48 -2.94
CA MET A 201 -0.64 13.08 -3.82
C MET A 201 -1.16 13.24 -5.25
N ASN A 202 -1.89 12.27 -5.78
CA ASN A 202 -2.53 12.41 -7.08
C ASN A 202 -3.63 13.49 -7.09
N TYR A 203 -4.41 13.60 -6.02
CA TYR A 203 -5.47 14.60 -5.88
C TYR A 203 -4.93 16.04 -5.92
N VAL A 204 -3.80 16.30 -5.27
CA VAL A 204 -3.15 17.63 -5.29
C VAL A 204 -2.27 17.85 -6.54
N GLY A 205 -2.29 16.92 -7.50
CA GLY A 205 -1.57 17.08 -8.77
C GLY A 205 -0.10 16.67 -8.77
N ASN A 206 0.40 16.12 -7.67
CA ASN A 206 1.80 15.72 -7.48
C ASN A 206 1.91 14.20 -7.26
N SER A 207 1.63 13.39 -8.29
CA SER A 207 1.68 11.92 -8.20
C SER A 207 3.03 11.41 -7.74
N ILE A 208 3.02 10.27 -7.03
CA ILE A 208 4.23 9.59 -6.58
C ILE A 208 4.99 9.01 -7.80
N VAL A 209 6.30 9.15 -7.79
CA VAL A 209 7.18 8.56 -8.81
C VAL A 209 7.01 7.04 -8.83
N GLY A 210 6.88 6.46 -10.02
CA GLY A 210 6.71 5.01 -10.21
C GLY A 210 5.34 4.45 -9.83
N ASP A 211 4.37 5.29 -9.44
CA ASP A 211 3.01 4.82 -9.16
C ASP A 211 2.23 4.59 -10.45
N ASP A 212 2.08 3.34 -10.86
CA ASP A 212 1.39 2.93 -12.09
C ASP A 212 -0.13 3.16 -12.05
N LYS A 213 -0.75 3.08 -10.85
CA LYS A 213 -2.20 3.21 -10.69
C LYS A 213 -2.69 4.65 -10.65
N TYR A 214 -1.92 5.55 -10.01
CA TYR A 214 -2.32 6.93 -9.75
C TYR A 214 -1.54 7.96 -10.54
N ASN A 215 -0.55 7.54 -11.33
CA ASN A 215 0.21 8.46 -12.17
C ASN A 215 -0.55 8.76 -13.48
N LYS A 216 -1.32 9.84 -13.48
CA LYS A 216 -2.10 10.29 -14.65
C LYS A 216 -1.25 11.07 -15.65
N LYS A 217 -0.22 10.61 -16.22
CA LYS A 217 0.56 11.28 -17.28
C LYS A 217 1.96 11.69 -16.85
N PHE A 218 2.82 10.73 -16.71
CA PHE A 218 4.21 11.00 -17.00
C PHE A 218 4.34 11.36 -18.49
N LYS A 219 4.38 12.64 -18.82
CA LYS A 219 4.77 13.07 -20.17
C LYS A 219 6.24 12.70 -20.32
N LYS A 220 6.55 11.91 -21.35
CA LYS A 220 7.95 11.58 -21.70
C LYS A 220 8.76 12.88 -21.70
N ILE A 221 9.67 13.03 -20.74
CA ILE A 221 10.46 14.26 -20.58
C ILE A 221 11.50 14.24 -21.68
N LYS A 222 11.49 15.27 -22.51
CA LYS A 222 12.52 15.44 -23.52
C LYS A 222 13.83 15.78 -22.84
N ASN A 223 14.94 15.16 -23.26
CA ASN A 223 16.30 15.45 -22.80
C ASN A 223 16.60 15.13 -21.31
N ILE A 224 15.95 14.11 -20.77
CA ILE A 224 16.31 13.56 -19.45
C ILE A 224 17.65 12.81 -19.53
N ASP A 225 18.44 12.87 -18.46
CA ASP A 225 19.61 12.01 -18.29
C ASP A 225 19.25 10.53 -18.46
N LYS A 226 19.99 9.80 -19.32
CA LYS A 226 19.69 8.42 -19.67
C LYS A 226 19.73 7.44 -18.49
N LEU A 227 20.63 7.68 -17.53
CA LEU A 227 20.74 6.83 -16.35
C LEU A 227 19.52 7.03 -15.44
N LEU A 228 19.11 8.29 -15.25
CA LEU A 228 17.92 8.62 -14.48
C LEU A 228 16.66 8.06 -15.14
N GLU A 229 16.51 8.21 -16.47
CA GLU A 229 15.38 7.63 -17.21
C GLU A 229 15.30 6.10 -17.02
N LYS A 230 16.44 5.41 -17.14
CA LYS A 230 16.52 3.96 -16.92
C LYS A 230 16.10 3.60 -15.49
N ASN A 231 16.61 4.31 -14.48
CA ASN A 231 16.28 4.04 -13.07
C ASN A 231 14.80 4.31 -12.77
N LEU A 232 14.23 5.38 -13.32
CA LEU A 232 12.81 5.70 -13.13
C LEU A 232 11.90 4.69 -13.81
N THR A 233 12.25 4.24 -15.03
CA THR A 233 11.47 3.23 -15.75
C THR A 233 11.57 1.85 -15.15
N SER A 234 12.72 1.48 -14.58
CA SER A 234 12.93 0.19 -13.92
C SER A 234 12.34 0.09 -12.52
N LEU A 235 11.88 1.19 -11.93
CA LEU A 235 11.37 1.21 -10.55
C LEU A 235 10.13 0.32 -10.36
N ASN A 236 9.24 0.24 -11.35
CA ASN A 236 8.04 -0.62 -11.40
C ASN A 236 7.17 -0.62 -10.11
N ARG A 237 7.30 0.40 -9.27
CA ARG A 237 6.53 0.56 -8.04
C ARG A 237 6.50 2.02 -7.60
N GLN A 238 5.54 2.38 -6.77
CA GLN A 238 5.53 3.69 -6.12
C GLN A 238 6.78 3.88 -5.23
N PHE A 239 7.45 5.02 -5.37
CA PHE A 239 8.55 5.44 -4.49
C PHE A 239 7.96 5.92 -3.16
N LEU A 240 7.55 4.95 -2.33
CA LEU A 240 6.88 5.16 -1.05
C LEU A 240 7.43 4.16 -0.03
N HIS A 241 7.87 4.67 1.12
CA HIS A 241 8.50 3.90 2.18
C HIS A 241 7.98 4.32 3.56
N ALA A 242 7.53 3.36 4.35
CA ALA A 242 7.16 3.57 5.75
C ALA A 242 8.43 3.69 6.60
N LYS A 243 8.86 4.94 6.87
CA LYS A 243 10.16 5.26 7.48
C LYS A 243 10.15 5.07 9.00
N THR A 244 9.04 5.49 9.64
CA THR A 244 8.95 5.48 11.10
C THR A 244 7.60 4.93 11.53
N ILE A 245 7.62 4.05 12.50
CA ILE A 245 6.47 3.64 13.28
C ILE A 245 6.78 3.89 14.76
N GLY A 246 5.81 4.46 15.52
CA GLY A 246 5.95 4.72 16.94
C GLY A 246 4.63 4.40 17.66
N PHE A 247 4.70 3.68 18.76
CA PHE A 247 3.57 3.17 19.52
C PHE A 247 3.88 3.19 21.02
#